data_8954209ea730f4d6984313033730b3c2
#
_entry.id   8954209ea730f4d6984313033730b3c2
#
_cell.length_a   1.000
_cell.length_b   1.000
_cell.length_c   1.000
_cell.angle_alpha   90.00
_cell.angle_beta   90.00
_cell.angle_gamma   90.00
#
_symmetry.space_group_name_H-M   'P 1'
#
loop_
_entity.id
_entity.type
_entity.pdbx_description
1 polymer ?
#
loop_
_entity_poly.entity_id
_entity_poly.type
_entity_poly.pdbx_seq_one_letter_code
_entity_poly.pdbx_strand_id
1 'polypeptide(L)'
;MPPKNYFVDSAVACDHPGFYLNYDRFRMWKLNRICAALAILSAGSPCVVSASPELIICQDDQLSVLSPTPEFVELACHFAIEAKTRLLECGLHQPNPIEIFLVERIEHDIGDCLATYDCTDEIIRVKQPESIADALVEGSPYSVLPTTVIFQALVSHEMAHALLEQSSRGTDLAFVDHEYVAAVMELDIIDPEWRQALIDAAPVRLPPKPGLISALIYGFEPRKFATNAWQYFNAEVDGCERIRQIADGNFSFTDQPR
;
A
#
# COMPACT_ATOMS: atom_id res chain seq x y z
N MET A 1 -10.11 -31.15 -4.19
CA MET A 1 -9.45 -30.04 -3.46
C MET A 1 -9.66 -28.81 -4.33
N PRO A 2 -10.30 -27.73 -3.84
CA PRO A 2 -10.38 -26.49 -4.58
C PRO A 2 -8.99 -25.89 -4.71
N PRO A 3 -8.68 -25.13 -5.78
CA PRO A 3 -7.40 -24.47 -5.94
C PRO A 3 -7.21 -23.48 -4.79
N LYS A 4 -6.05 -23.55 -4.10
CA LYS A 4 -5.66 -22.56 -3.10
C LYS A 4 -5.47 -21.24 -3.84
N ASN A 5 -6.22 -20.22 -3.44
CA ASN A 5 -6.06 -18.86 -3.95
C ASN A 5 -4.68 -18.33 -3.54
N TYR A 6 -3.78 -18.21 -4.51
CA TYR A 6 -2.40 -17.71 -4.34
C TYR A 6 -2.26 -16.17 -4.39
N PHE A 7 -3.36 -15.42 -4.17
CA PHE A 7 -3.40 -13.98 -4.43
C PHE A 7 -3.33 -13.06 -3.21
N VAL A 8 -2.86 -13.53 -2.04
CA VAL A 8 -2.94 -12.77 -0.78
C VAL A 8 -1.77 -11.83 -0.50
N ASP A 9 -0.70 -11.84 -1.30
CA ASP A 9 0.54 -11.09 -1.02
C ASP A 9 0.73 -9.81 -1.88
N SER A 10 -0.33 -9.26 -2.47
CA SER A 10 -0.20 -8.08 -3.32
C SER A 10 -1.01 -6.92 -2.74
N ALA A 11 -0.36 -5.79 -2.51
CA ALA A 11 -1.01 -4.51 -2.53
C ALA A 11 -1.62 -4.33 -3.94
N VAL A 12 -2.83 -3.83 -4.05
CA VAL A 12 -3.51 -3.61 -5.33
C VAL A 12 -3.48 -2.13 -5.63
N ALA A 13 -2.87 -1.76 -6.75
CA ALA A 13 -2.81 -0.39 -7.24
C ALA A 13 -4.21 0.20 -7.49
N CYS A 14 -4.28 1.52 -7.58
CA CYS A 14 -5.46 2.26 -7.99
C CYS A 14 -6.21 1.59 -9.13
N ASP A 15 -7.52 1.45 -8.95
CA ASP A 15 -8.43 1.01 -10.00
C ASP A 15 -8.46 2.03 -11.13
N HIS A 16 -7.67 1.82 -12.19
CA HIS A 16 -7.87 2.55 -13.42
C HIS A 16 -9.26 2.22 -14.00
N PRO A 17 -10.07 3.23 -14.41
CA PRO A 17 -11.45 3.04 -14.86
C PRO A 17 -11.61 2.21 -16.15
N GLY A 18 -10.56 1.57 -16.63
CA GLY A 18 -10.57 0.73 -17.83
C GLY A 18 -10.92 -0.75 -17.64
N PHE A 19 -11.03 -1.25 -16.39
CA PHE A 19 -11.26 -2.69 -16.14
C PHE A 19 -12.51 -3.02 -15.31
N TYR A 20 -13.38 -2.07 -14.98
CA TYR A 20 -14.58 -2.33 -14.18
C TYR A 20 -15.88 -2.27 -14.99
N LEU A 21 -16.57 -3.38 -15.00
CA LEU A 21 -18.01 -3.48 -15.24
C LEU A 21 -18.73 -2.85 -14.02
N ASN A 22 -19.38 -1.71 -14.26
CA ASN A 22 -20.44 -1.09 -13.48
C ASN A 22 -20.65 -1.58 -12.03
N TYR A 23 -20.20 -0.79 -11.06
CA TYR A 23 -20.76 -0.81 -9.73
C TYR A 23 -21.15 0.62 -9.29
N ASP A 24 -22.27 1.11 -9.85
CA ASP A 24 -23.04 2.19 -9.25
C ASP A 24 -23.81 1.65 -8.04
N ARG A 25 -23.64 2.28 -6.91
CA ARG A 25 -24.42 2.29 -5.67
C ARG A 25 -23.67 1.78 -4.44
N PHE A 26 -23.13 2.73 -3.69
CA PHE A 26 -23.44 2.84 -2.26
C PHE A 26 -23.15 4.27 -1.75
N ARG A 27 -24.00 5.20 -2.13
CA ARG A 27 -24.21 6.45 -1.42
C ARG A 27 -25.33 6.20 -0.43
N MET A 28 -25.06 6.34 0.82
CA MET A 28 -25.97 6.62 1.94
C MET A 28 -25.67 5.74 3.16
N TRP A 29 -24.97 6.32 4.13
CA TRP A 29 -25.31 6.04 5.52
C TRP A 29 -25.09 7.28 6.39
N LYS A 30 -26.05 8.23 6.27
CA LYS A 30 -26.36 9.14 7.36
C LYS A 30 -27.54 8.54 8.11
N LEU A 31 -27.30 7.88 9.22
CA LEU A 31 -28.35 7.48 10.16
C LEU A 31 -28.19 8.27 11.45
N ASN A 32 -29.01 9.35 11.52
CA ASN A 32 -29.40 10.01 12.75
C ASN A 32 -29.99 8.97 13.72
N ARG A 33 -29.32 8.70 14.84
CA ARG A 33 -29.92 8.01 15.97
C ARG A 33 -30.45 9.03 16.97
N ILE A 34 -31.75 9.25 16.94
CA ILE A 34 -32.52 9.86 18.02
C ILE A 34 -32.61 8.81 19.15
N CYS A 35 -31.88 9.02 20.23
CA CYS A 35 -32.07 8.25 21.47
C CYS A 35 -33.27 8.79 22.20
N ALA A 36 -34.41 8.07 22.14
CA ALA A 36 -35.54 8.28 23.05
C ALA A 36 -35.19 7.70 24.43
N ALA A 37 -35.18 8.54 25.45
CA ALA A 37 -34.94 8.17 26.83
C ALA A 37 -36.15 7.39 27.39
N LEU A 38 -35.92 6.11 27.66
CA LEU A 38 -36.75 5.32 28.60
C LEU A 38 -35.90 4.99 29.81
N ALA A 39 -36.16 5.64 30.93
CA ALA A 39 -35.58 5.35 32.20
C ALA A 39 -36.11 4.01 32.74
N ILE A 40 -35.29 2.99 32.72
CA ILE A 40 -35.48 1.76 33.50
C ILE A 40 -34.27 1.60 34.42
N LEU A 41 -34.50 1.69 35.71
CA LEU A 41 -33.55 1.37 36.78
C LEU A 41 -33.15 -0.10 36.66
N SER A 42 -31.90 -0.38 36.21
CA SER A 42 -31.27 -1.66 36.39
C SER A 42 -29.78 -1.47 36.62
N ALA A 43 -29.27 -2.26 37.56
CA ALA A 43 -27.91 -2.28 38.14
C ALA A 43 -26.78 -2.00 37.14
N GLY A 44 -25.83 -1.15 37.58
CA GLY A 44 -24.69 -0.63 36.80
C GLY A 44 -23.82 -1.68 36.18
N SER A 45 -23.99 -1.88 34.88
CA SER A 45 -22.89 -2.31 34.02
C SER A 45 -22.13 -1.07 33.55
N PRO A 46 -20.81 -1.01 33.68
CA PRO A 46 -20.05 0.10 33.12
C PRO A 46 -20.29 0.13 31.61
N CYS A 47 -20.91 1.22 31.13
CA CYS A 47 -20.94 1.50 29.72
C CYS A 47 -19.47 1.72 29.28
N VAL A 48 -18.89 0.74 28.62
CA VAL A 48 -17.62 0.95 27.88
C VAL A 48 -17.96 1.92 26.75
N VAL A 49 -17.65 3.19 26.96
CA VAL A 49 -17.68 4.19 25.88
C VAL A 49 -16.54 3.82 24.95
N SER A 50 -16.87 3.11 23.88
CA SER A 50 -15.94 2.95 22.77
C SER A 50 -15.75 4.33 22.16
N ALA A 51 -14.57 4.93 22.36
CA ALA A 51 -14.21 6.17 21.68
C ALA A 51 -14.28 5.91 20.17
N SER A 52 -14.96 6.78 19.44
CA SER A 52 -14.89 6.74 17.98
C SER A 52 -13.45 7.01 17.56
N PRO A 53 -12.90 6.28 16.56
CA PRO A 53 -11.58 6.58 16.05
C PRO A 53 -11.53 8.04 15.59
N GLU A 54 -10.45 8.74 15.96
CA GLU A 54 -10.22 10.13 15.61
C GLU A 54 -9.10 10.20 14.58
N LEU A 55 -9.25 11.09 13.59
CA LEU A 55 -8.22 11.37 12.61
C LEU A 55 -7.14 12.21 13.27
N ILE A 56 -5.91 11.70 13.31
CA ILE A 56 -4.77 12.35 13.96
C ILE A 56 -3.82 12.85 12.88
N ILE A 57 -3.49 14.15 12.92
CA ILE A 57 -2.51 14.79 12.04
C ILE A 57 -1.10 14.39 12.48
N CYS A 58 -0.27 13.92 11.56
CA CYS A 58 1.13 13.58 11.81
C CYS A 58 2.00 14.84 12.03
N GLN A 59 3.31 14.68 12.27
CA GLN A 59 4.25 15.81 12.32
C GLN A 59 4.36 16.54 10.97
N ASP A 60 4.11 15.85 9.87
CA ASP A 60 3.88 16.42 8.56
C ASP A 60 2.37 16.65 8.41
N ASP A 61 1.93 17.91 8.30
CA ASP A 61 0.51 18.30 8.27
C ASP A 61 -0.23 17.88 6.98
N GLN A 62 0.50 17.40 5.97
CA GLN A 62 -0.06 16.79 4.77
C GLN A 62 -0.40 15.30 4.94
N LEU A 63 -0.10 14.72 6.12
CA LEU A 63 -0.37 13.33 6.44
C LEU A 63 -1.25 13.23 7.68
N SER A 64 -2.26 12.38 7.62
CA SER A 64 -3.11 12.08 8.77
C SER A 64 -3.42 10.59 8.86
N VAL A 65 -3.63 10.10 10.08
CA VAL A 65 -3.87 8.69 10.36
C VAL A 65 -5.17 8.52 11.14
N LEU A 66 -6.02 7.62 10.69
CA LEU A 66 -7.19 7.14 11.42
C LEU A 66 -6.92 5.68 11.84
N SER A 67 -6.97 5.42 13.16
CA SER A 67 -6.76 4.07 13.69
C SER A 67 -7.72 3.80 14.85
N PRO A 68 -8.31 2.59 14.92
CA PRO A 68 -9.02 2.15 16.12
C PRO A 68 -8.05 1.87 17.28
N THR A 69 -6.75 1.69 17.01
CA THR A 69 -5.71 1.39 17.98
C THR A 69 -4.70 2.56 18.00
N PRO A 70 -4.76 3.45 19.02
CA PRO A 70 -3.95 4.67 19.06
C PRO A 70 -2.43 4.44 18.99
N GLU A 71 -1.93 3.32 19.51
CA GLU A 71 -0.50 2.96 19.50
C GLU A 71 0.09 2.79 18.10
N PHE A 72 -0.73 2.49 17.09
CA PHE A 72 -0.27 2.36 15.70
C PHE A 72 -0.27 3.67 14.92
N VAL A 73 -0.89 4.74 15.46
CA VAL A 73 -0.91 6.05 14.80
C VAL A 73 0.49 6.61 14.66
N GLU A 74 1.26 6.63 15.75
CA GLU A 74 2.62 7.15 15.75
C GLU A 74 3.53 6.36 14.80
N LEU A 75 3.37 5.03 14.78
CA LEU A 75 4.12 4.14 13.91
C LEU A 75 3.79 4.38 12.43
N ALA A 76 2.50 4.51 12.08
CA ALA A 76 2.06 4.79 10.72
C ALA A 76 2.53 6.17 10.25
N CYS A 77 2.42 7.21 11.10
CA CYS A 77 2.95 8.53 10.82
C CYS A 77 4.46 8.50 10.54
N HIS A 78 5.22 7.79 11.38
CA HIS A 78 6.67 7.65 11.21
C HIS A 78 7.01 7.04 9.84
N PHE A 79 6.43 5.90 9.51
CA PHE A 79 6.70 5.21 8.24
C PHE A 79 6.24 6.00 7.02
N ALA A 80 5.09 6.68 7.11
CA ALA A 80 4.61 7.52 6.01
C ALA A 80 5.52 8.73 5.75
N ILE A 81 6.02 9.39 6.80
CA ILE A 81 6.97 10.51 6.69
C ILE A 81 8.31 10.02 6.10
N GLU A 82 8.79 8.86 6.54
CA GLU A 82 10.02 8.25 6.02
C GLU A 82 9.87 7.91 4.52
N ALA A 83 8.78 7.23 4.14
CA ALA A 83 8.48 6.91 2.75
C ALA A 83 8.34 8.17 1.88
N LYS A 84 7.59 9.19 2.35
CA LYS A 84 7.48 10.49 1.68
C LYS A 84 8.85 11.12 1.46
N THR A 85 9.69 11.16 2.49
CA THR A 85 11.04 11.74 2.39
C THR A 85 11.84 11.08 1.29
N ARG A 86 11.82 9.74 1.24
CA ARG A 86 12.54 8.97 0.22
C ARG A 86 11.99 9.20 -1.20
N LEU A 87 10.67 9.29 -1.34
CA LEU A 87 10.01 9.56 -2.61
C LEU A 87 10.30 10.98 -3.12
N LEU A 88 10.34 11.97 -2.23
CA LEU A 88 10.74 13.35 -2.56
C LEU A 88 12.19 13.43 -3.05
N GLU A 89 13.12 12.62 -2.49
CA GLU A 89 14.50 12.51 -2.99
C GLU A 89 14.54 12.01 -4.43
N CYS A 90 13.59 11.13 -4.81
CA CYS A 90 13.42 10.69 -6.19
C CYS A 90 12.66 11.70 -7.08
N GLY A 91 12.29 12.87 -6.55
CA GLY A 91 11.68 13.96 -7.32
C GLY A 91 10.17 13.85 -7.45
N LEU A 92 9.51 12.93 -6.74
CA LEU A 92 8.05 12.92 -6.64
C LEU A 92 7.59 14.04 -5.69
N HIS A 93 6.33 14.44 -5.79
CA HIS A 93 5.74 15.55 -5.02
C HIS A 93 4.43 15.14 -4.38
N GLN A 94 4.09 15.77 -3.26
CA GLN A 94 2.80 15.61 -2.59
C GLN A 94 2.08 16.97 -2.55
N PRO A 95 1.33 17.35 -3.58
CA PRO A 95 0.54 18.60 -3.58
C PRO A 95 -0.75 18.51 -2.74
N ASN A 96 -1.29 17.32 -2.51
CA ASN A 96 -2.53 17.12 -1.77
C ASN A 96 -2.28 16.32 -0.47
N PRO A 97 -3.08 16.55 0.58
CA PRO A 97 -3.03 15.73 1.79
C PRO A 97 -3.37 14.27 1.48
N ILE A 98 -2.80 13.36 2.27
CA ILE A 98 -3.08 11.91 2.21
C ILE A 98 -3.58 11.48 3.58
N GLU A 99 -4.70 10.74 3.59
CA GLU A 99 -5.25 10.11 4.78
C GLU A 99 -4.90 8.62 4.80
N ILE A 100 -4.44 8.12 5.95
CA ILE A 100 -4.06 6.71 6.14
C ILE A 100 -5.02 6.08 7.14
N PHE A 101 -5.78 5.09 6.70
CA PHE A 101 -6.75 4.37 7.52
C PHE A 101 -6.17 3.01 7.90
N LEU A 102 -5.94 2.81 9.19
CA LEU A 102 -5.55 1.51 9.72
C LEU A 102 -6.81 0.70 9.99
N VAL A 103 -6.90 -0.45 9.36
CA VAL A 103 -8.10 -1.28 9.36
C VAL A 103 -7.79 -2.74 9.72
N GLU A 104 -8.79 -3.48 10.18
CA GLU A 104 -8.63 -4.92 10.43
C GLU A 104 -8.75 -5.74 9.14
N ARG A 105 -9.58 -5.26 8.20
CA ARG A 105 -9.86 -5.95 6.94
C ARG A 105 -10.01 -4.98 5.77
N ILE A 106 -9.50 -5.38 4.63
CA ILE A 106 -9.69 -4.70 3.35
C ILE A 106 -10.36 -5.71 2.42
N GLU A 107 -11.65 -5.51 2.14
CA GLU A 107 -12.38 -6.35 1.19
C GLU A 107 -12.15 -5.82 -0.23
N HIS A 108 -11.68 -6.69 -1.10
CA HIS A 108 -11.49 -6.43 -2.50
C HIS A 108 -12.09 -7.57 -3.34
N ASP A 109 -12.49 -7.29 -4.59
CA ASP A 109 -13.11 -8.28 -5.49
C ASP A 109 -12.24 -9.53 -5.72
N ILE A 110 -10.92 -9.39 -5.62
CA ILE A 110 -9.97 -10.50 -5.79
C ILE A 110 -9.56 -11.19 -4.49
N GLY A 111 -10.02 -10.71 -3.33
CA GLY A 111 -9.72 -11.29 -2.02
C GLY A 111 -9.42 -10.27 -0.94
N ASP A 112 -8.79 -10.73 0.15
CA ASP A 112 -8.42 -9.93 1.31
C ASP A 112 -7.01 -9.34 1.09
N CYS A 113 -6.94 -8.03 0.81
CA CYS A 113 -5.69 -7.31 0.59
C CYS A 113 -5.03 -6.90 1.91
N LEU A 114 -3.71 -6.70 1.91
CA LEU A 114 -2.95 -6.18 3.06
C LEU A 114 -2.95 -4.65 3.11
N ALA A 115 -2.92 -4.00 1.95
CA ALA A 115 -2.97 -2.56 1.80
C ALA A 115 -3.58 -2.17 0.44
N THR A 116 -4.01 -0.92 0.29
CA THR A 116 -4.49 -0.35 -0.97
C THR A 116 -4.50 1.18 -0.91
N TYR A 117 -4.23 1.83 -2.03
CA TYR A 117 -4.42 3.26 -2.24
C TYR A 117 -5.63 3.51 -3.13
N ASP A 118 -6.55 4.38 -2.70
CA ASP A 118 -7.70 4.84 -3.46
C ASP A 118 -7.38 6.22 -4.06
N CYS A 119 -7.12 6.27 -5.36
CA CYS A 119 -6.75 7.50 -6.06
C CYS A 119 -7.91 8.50 -6.23
N THR A 120 -9.17 8.06 -6.02
CA THR A 120 -10.33 8.96 -6.10
C THR A 120 -10.48 9.80 -4.83
N ASP A 121 -10.29 9.14 -3.68
CA ASP A 121 -10.49 9.76 -2.38
C ASP A 121 -9.16 10.17 -1.71
N GLU A 122 -8.00 9.87 -2.32
CA GLU A 122 -6.65 10.11 -1.79
C GLU A 122 -6.41 9.40 -0.43
N ILE A 123 -6.97 8.19 -0.29
CA ILE A 123 -6.96 7.43 0.96
C ILE A 123 -6.09 6.17 0.79
N ILE A 124 -5.15 6.00 1.71
CA ILE A 124 -4.43 4.74 1.90
C ILE A 124 -5.14 3.92 2.97
N ARG A 125 -5.42 2.64 2.70
CA ARG A 125 -5.90 1.68 3.70
C ARG A 125 -4.83 0.62 3.91
N VAL A 126 -4.43 0.41 5.17
CA VAL A 126 -3.44 -0.61 5.53
C VAL A 126 -3.97 -1.43 6.70
N LYS A 127 -3.78 -2.74 6.66
CA LYS A 127 -4.10 -3.58 7.82
C LYS A 127 -3.19 -3.23 8.98
N GLN A 128 -3.77 -3.24 10.19
CA GLN A 128 -2.98 -3.12 11.43
C GLN A 128 -1.99 -4.28 11.57
N PRO A 129 -0.86 -4.10 12.25
CA PRO A 129 0.16 -5.14 12.40
C PRO A 129 -0.38 -6.50 12.86
N GLU A 130 -1.31 -6.52 13.82
CA GLU A 130 -1.92 -7.78 14.30
C GLU A 130 -2.76 -8.45 13.20
N SER A 131 -3.53 -7.67 12.44
CA SER A 131 -4.36 -8.19 11.35
C SER A 131 -3.53 -8.65 10.15
N ILE A 132 -2.32 -8.11 9.96
CA ILE A 132 -1.36 -8.61 8.97
C ILE A 132 -0.93 -10.03 9.33
N ALA A 133 -0.57 -10.29 10.60
CA ALA A 133 -0.14 -11.62 11.04
C ALA A 133 -1.18 -12.70 10.75
N ASP A 134 -2.46 -12.39 10.99
CA ASP A 134 -3.58 -13.31 10.76
C ASP A 134 -3.88 -13.53 9.26
N ALA A 135 -3.51 -12.58 8.40
CA ALA A 135 -3.76 -12.65 6.97
C ALA A 135 -2.62 -13.35 6.19
N LEU A 136 -1.44 -13.50 6.78
CA LEU A 136 -0.31 -14.12 6.09
C LEU A 136 -0.56 -15.60 5.80
N VAL A 137 -0.28 -15.99 4.57
CA VAL A 137 -0.31 -17.40 4.16
C VAL A 137 1.01 -18.06 4.57
N GLU A 138 0.92 -19.24 5.17
CA GLU A 138 2.10 -20.03 5.55
C GLU A 138 2.99 -20.30 4.32
N GLY A 139 4.28 -19.97 4.44
CA GLY A 139 5.25 -20.11 3.35
C GLY A 139 5.23 -18.97 2.33
N SER A 140 4.46 -17.90 2.56
CA SER A 140 4.61 -16.68 1.77
C SER A 140 5.96 -16.01 2.03
N PRO A 141 6.55 -15.30 1.04
CA PRO A 141 7.81 -14.58 1.26
C PRO A 141 7.75 -13.57 2.42
N TYR A 142 6.61 -12.95 2.68
CA TYR A 142 6.46 -12.06 3.84
C TYR A 142 6.57 -12.77 5.19
N SER A 143 6.32 -14.08 5.26
CA SER A 143 6.40 -14.82 6.52
C SER A 143 7.79 -14.86 7.14
N VAL A 144 8.84 -14.43 6.42
CA VAL A 144 10.21 -14.30 6.96
C VAL A 144 10.44 -12.99 7.72
N LEU A 145 9.48 -12.05 7.67
CA LEU A 145 9.62 -10.72 8.26
C LEU A 145 8.79 -10.56 9.54
N PRO A 146 9.25 -9.71 10.48
CA PRO A 146 8.38 -9.21 11.55
C PRO A 146 7.20 -8.42 10.97
N THR A 147 6.02 -8.49 11.61
CA THR A 147 4.82 -7.79 11.14
C THR A 147 4.98 -6.27 11.08
N THR A 148 5.80 -5.67 11.96
CA THR A 148 6.12 -4.25 11.93
C THR A 148 6.92 -3.86 10.69
N VAL A 149 7.81 -4.72 10.22
CA VAL A 149 8.58 -4.50 8.98
C VAL A 149 7.67 -4.67 7.76
N ILE A 150 6.76 -5.64 7.78
CA ILE A 150 5.74 -5.76 6.71
C ILE A 150 4.86 -4.50 6.69
N PHE A 151 4.44 -4.02 7.85
CA PHE A 151 3.63 -2.81 7.95
C PHE A 151 4.36 -1.57 7.38
N GLN A 152 5.66 -1.39 7.69
CA GLN A 152 6.52 -0.36 7.09
C GLN A 152 6.57 -0.50 5.56
N ALA A 153 6.82 -1.70 5.07
CA ALA A 153 6.89 -2.00 3.65
C ALA A 153 5.57 -1.66 2.93
N LEU A 154 4.42 -2.05 3.51
CA LEU A 154 3.10 -1.77 2.95
C LEU A 154 2.77 -0.27 2.94
N VAL A 155 3.02 0.44 4.04
CA VAL A 155 2.83 1.91 4.08
C VAL A 155 3.67 2.58 3.00
N SER A 156 4.91 2.15 2.82
CA SER A 156 5.82 2.73 1.81
C SER A 156 5.38 2.42 0.38
N HIS A 157 4.84 1.24 0.15
CA HIS A 157 4.27 0.81 -1.13
C HIS A 157 3.09 1.71 -1.52
N GLU A 158 2.12 1.90 -0.62
CA GLU A 158 0.94 2.72 -0.89
C GLU A 158 1.28 4.23 -0.98
N MET A 159 2.22 4.70 -0.18
CA MET A 159 2.75 6.07 -0.31
C MET A 159 3.40 6.30 -1.69
N ALA A 160 4.04 5.27 -2.26
CA ALA A 160 4.61 5.37 -3.59
C ALA A 160 3.52 5.51 -4.67
N HIS A 161 2.43 4.75 -4.58
CA HIS A 161 1.28 4.93 -5.45
C HIS A 161 0.71 6.36 -5.33
N ALA A 162 0.48 6.82 -4.10
CA ALA A 162 -0.10 8.13 -3.85
C ALA A 162 0.77 9.27 -4.41
N LEU A 163 2.07 9.29 -4.12
CA LEU A 163 2.94 10.35 -4.61
C LEU A 163 3.20 10.27 -6.12
N LEU A 164 3.25 9.07 -6.69
CA LEU A 164 3.39 8.91 -8.14
C LEU A 164 2.15 9.45 -8.86
N GLU A 165 0.94 9.09 -8.41
CA GLU A 165 -0.32 9.60 -8.96
C GLU A 165 -0.40 11.12 -8.88
N GLN A 166 -0.11 11.68 -7.70
CA GLN A 166 -0.11 13.13 -7.50
C GLN A 166 0.97 13.86 -8.32
N SER A 167 2.09 13.21 -8.60
CA SER A 167 3.20 13.79 -9.40
C SER A 167 2.94 13.73 -10.88
N SER A 168 2.25 12.70 -11.37
CA SER A 168 2.02 12.48 -12.81
C SER A 168 1.04 13.48 -13.44
N ARG A 169 0.22 14.17 -12.62
CA ARG A 169 -0.69 15.26 -13.02
C ARG A 169 -1.59 14.94 -14.22
N GLY A 170 -2.16 13.74 -14.23
CA GLY A 170 -3.09 13.33 -15.29
C GLY A 170 -2.41 12.71 -16.50
N THR A 171 -1.14 12.37 -16.41
CA THR A 171 -0.50 11.41 -17.30
C THR A 171 -1.08 10.04 -16.98
N ASP A 172 -1.65 9.35 -17.96
CA ASP A 172 -2.17 7.98 -17.81
C ASP A 172 -0.98 7.01 -17.74
N LEU A 173 -0.54 6.72 -16.52
CA LEU A 173 0.57 5.81 -16.28
C LEU A 173 0.10 4.36 -16.39
N ALA A 174 0.93 3.50 -16.95
CA ALA A 174 0.61 2.08 -17.01
C ALA A 174 0.66 1.44 -15.61
N PHE A 175 -0.25 0.50 -15.34
CA PHE A 175 -0.29 -0.26 -14.11
C PHE A 175 1.09 -0.80 -13.67
N VAL A 176 1.86 -1.36 -14.60
CA VAL A 176 3.17 -1.92 -14.32
C VAL A 176 4.19 -0.87 -13.86
N ASP A 177 4.04 0.38 -14.27
CA ASP A 177 4.91 1.47 -13.89
C ASP A 177 4.62 1.92 -12.45
N HIS A 178 3.33 1.95 -12.06
CA HIS A 178 2.92 2.15 -10.66
C HIS A 178 3.51 1.05 -9.76
N GLU A 179 3.33 -0.22 -10.14
CA GLU A 179 3.83 -1.35 -9.36
C GLU A 179 5.36 -1.40 -9.28
N TYR A 180 6.05 -0.93 -10.33
CA TYR A 180 7.50 -0.81 -10.29
C TYR A 180 7.96 0.16 -9.20
N VAL A 181 7.40 1.38 -9.18
CA VAL A 181 7.78 2.40 -8.19
C VAL A 181 7.42 1.95 -6.78
N ALA A 182 6.22 1.40 -6.60
CA ALA A 182 5.77 0.90 -5.32
C ALA A 182 6.64 -0.25 -4.79
N ALA A 183 6.95 -1.24 -5.62
CA ALA A 183 7.81 -2.37 -5.26
C ALA A 183 9.26 -1.95 -4.96
N VAL A 184 9.77 -0.93 -5.66
CA VAL A 184 11.09 -0.36 -5.34
C VAL A 184 11.07 0.27 -3.96
N MET A 185 10.09 1.13 -3.64
CA MET A 185 10.02 1.81 -2.35
C MET A 185 9.76 0.84 -1.20
N GLU A 186 8.92 -0.19 -1.41
CA GLU A 186 8.69 -1.26 -0.46
C GLU A 186 9.99 -1.91 0.03
N LEU A 187 10.91 -2.23 -0.90
CA LEU A 187 12.18 -2.87 -0.55
C LEU A 187 13.26 -1.87 -0.15
N ASP A 188 13.23 -0.64 -0.66
CA ASP A 188 14.27 0.35 -0.40
C ASP A 188 14.20 0.90 1.03
N ILE A 189 12.98 1.00 1.59
CA ILE A 189 12.74 1.60 2.90
C ILE A 189 13.10 0.69 4.07
N ILE A 190 12.97 -0.62 3.93
CA ILE A 190 13.23 -1.56 5.01
C ILE A 190 14.74 -1.79 5.21
N ASP A 191 15.11 -2.16 6.43
CA ASP A 191 16.49 -2.45 6.77
C ASP A 191 17.14 -3.48 5.83
N PRO A 192 18.44 -3.34 5.52
CA PRO A 192 19.13 -4.22 4.56
C PRO A 192 19.02 -5.71 4.89
N GLU A 193 18.99 -6.09 6.16
CA GLU A 193 18.83 -7.49 6.58
C GLU A 193 17.47 -8.07 6.20
N TRP A 194 16.39 -7.31 6.41
CA TRP A 194 15.02 -7.73 6.05
C TRP A 194 14.80 -7.73 4.55
N ARG A 195 15.35 -6.74 3.87
CA ARG A 195 15.38 -6.70 2.41
C ARG A 195 16.06 -7.92 1.83
N GLN A 196 17.22 -8.31 2.36
CA GLN A 196 17.94 -9.49 1.89
C GLN A 196 17.12 -10.75 2.16
N ALA A 197 16.45 -10.86 3.31
CA ALA A 197 15.59 -12.00 3.62
C ALA A 197 14.43 -12.14 2.59
N LEU A 198 13.80 -11.03 2.16
CA LEU A 198 12.78 -11.05 1.09
C LEU A 198 13.36 -11.46 -0.26
N ILE A 199 14.52 -10.93 -0.63
CA ILE A 199 15.20 -11.28 -1.87
C ILE A 199 15.55 -12.79 -1.90
N ASP A 200 16.01 -13.32 -0.78
CA ASP A 200 16.35 -14.75 -0.66
C ASP A 200 15.09 -15.65 -0.68
N ALA A 201 13.96 -15.14 -0.18
CA ALA A 201 12.69 -15.85 -0.23
C ALA A 201 12.06 -15.87 -1.64
N ALA A 202 12.35 -14.86 -2.48
CA ALA A 202 11.85 -14.75 -3.85
C ALA A 202 12.98 -14.39 -4.84
N PRO A 203 13.99 -15.24 -5.01
CA PRO A 203 15.19 -14.91 -5.78
C PRO A 203 14.89 -14.80 -7.28
N VAL A 204 15.57 -13.84 -7.93
CA VAL A 204 15.61 -13.70 -9.38
C VAL A 204 17.01 -13.85 -9.90
N ARG A 205 17.12 -14.25 -11.18
CA ARG A 205 18.41 -14.44 -11.83
C ARG A 205 19.03 -13.11 -12.22
N LEU A 206 20.27 -12.87 -11.80
CA LEU A 206 21.05 -11.71 -12.21
C LEU A 206 21.63 -11.86 -13.64
N PRO A 207 21.84 -10.76 -14.37
CA PRO A 207 21.43 -9.39 -14.03
C PRO A 207 19.92 -9.20 -14.09
N PRO A 208 19.36 -8.20 -13.37
CA PRO A 208 17.93 -7.90 -13.40
C PRO A 208 17.50 -7.52 -14.82
N LYS A 209 16.26 -7.83 -15.19
CA LYS A 209 15.77 -7.67 -16.56
C LYS A 209 14.53 -6.79 -16.62
N PRO A 210 14.49 -5.77 -17.51
CA PRO A 210 13.28 -4.97 -17.70
C PRO A 210 12.08 -5.82 -18.15
N GLY A 211 12.27 -6.89 -18.91
CA GLY A 211 11.18 -7.78 -19.34
C GLY A 211 10.53 -8.60 -18.21
N LEU A 212 11.11 -8.62 -17.01
CA LEU A 212 10.46 -9.17 -15.80
C LEU A 212 9.64 -8.12 -15.06
N ILE A 213 9.74 -6.84 -15.43
CA ILE A 213 8.88 -5.76 -14.94
C ILE A 213 7.67 -5.69 -15.89
N SER A 214 6.68 -6.55 -15.63
CA SER A 214 5.49 -6.67 -16.48
C SER A 214 4.28 -7.08 -15.64
N ALA A 215 3.08 -6.66 -16.06
CA ALA A 215 1.83 -7.03 -15.42
C ALA A 215 1.63 -8.56 -15.30
N LEU A 216 2.16 -9.32 -16.28
CA LEU A 216 2.12 -10.78 -16.23
C LEU A 216 2.94 -11.34 -15.05
N ILE A 217 4.17 -10.90 -14.89
CA ILE A 217 5.05 -11.36 -13.80
C ILE A 217 4.50 -10.88 -12.46
N TYR A 218 4.01 -9.64 -12.37
CA TYR A 218 3.34 -9.14 -11.17
C TYR A 218 2.15 -10.04 -10.78
N GLY A 219 1.28 -10.39 -11.71
CA GLY A 219 0.10 -11.19 -11.43
C GLY A 219 0.39 -12.64 -11.03
N PHE A 220 1.49 -13.25 -11.47
CA PHE A 220 1.83 -14.65 -11.15
C PHE A 220 2.88 -14.82 -10.07
N GLU A 221 3.81 -13.87 -9.96
CA GLU A 221 4.99 -13.95 -9.09
C GLU A 221 5.33 -12.56 -8.51
N PRO A 222 4.40 -11.92 -7.76
CA PRO A 222 4.55 -10.51 -7.34
C PRO A 222 5.83 -10.27 -6.53
N ARG A 223 6.27 -11.24 -5.73
CA ARG A 223 7.53 -11.10 -4.97
C ARG A 223 8.77 -11.18 -5.86
N LYS A 224 8.77 -11.99 -6.91
CA LYS A 224 9.87 -11.98 -7.89
C LYS A 224 9.86 -10.71 -8.73
N PHE A 225 8.67 -10.19 -9.04
CA PHE A 225 8.54 -8.86 -9.64
C PHE A 225 9.21 -7.81 -8.76
N ALA A 226 8.85 -7.74 -7.47
CA ALA A 226 9.41 -6.78 -6.53
C ALA A 226 10.93 -6.92 -6.37
N THR A 227 11.44 -8.15 -6.21
CA THR A 227 12.89 -8.41 -6.16
C THR A 227 13.59 -7.91 -7.41
N ASN A 228 13.05 -8.20 -8.61
CA ASN A 228 13.65 -7.76 -9.88
C ASN A 228 13.57 -6.24 -10.05
N ALA A 229 12.45 -5.61 -9.66
CA ALA A 229 12.25 -4.17 -9.74
C ALA A 229 13.29 -3.43 -8.88
N TRP A 230 13.46 -3.84 -7.62
CA TRP A 230 14.45 -3.25 -6.73
C TRP A 230 15.90 -3.48 -7.20
N GLN A 231 16.22 -4.68 -7.67
CA GLN A 231 17.56 -4.97 -8.22
C GLN A 231 17.82 -4.16 -9.49
N TYR A 232 16.80 -3.97 -10.34
CA TYR A 232 16.90 -3.15 -11.55
C TYR A 232 17.14 -1.68 -11.19
N PHE A 233 16.39 -1.13 -10.24
CA PHE A 233 16.59 0.22 -9.71
C PHE A 233 18.02 0.44 -9.20
N ASN A 234 18.56 -0.50 -8.43
CA ASN A 234 19.92 -0.40 -7.88
C ASN A 234 21.04 -0.68 -8.90
N ALA A 235 20.73 -1.28 -10.04
CA ALA A 235 21.71 -1.49 -11.10
C ALA A 235 21.88 -0.25 -11.99
N GLU A 236 20.94 0.70 -11.95
CA GLU A 236 21.05 1.97 -12.66
C GLU A 236 22.01 2.92 -11.93
N VAL A 237 22.65 3.84 -12.67
CA VAL A 237 23.53 4.86 -12.08
C VAL A 237 22.76 5.83 -11.19
N ASP A 238 21.54 6.15 -11.58
CA ASP A 238 20.55 6.90 -10.81
C ASP A 238 19.17 6.25 -11.01
N GLY A 239 18.79 5.36 -10.09
CA GLY A 239 17.47 4.71 -10.14
C GLY A 239 16.32 5.68 -9.98
N CYS A 240 16.51 6.78 -9.23
CA CYS A 240 15.51 7.84 -9.09
C CYS A 240 15.23 8.57 -10.41
N GLU A 241 16.19 8.64 -11.34
CA GLU A 241 15.94 9.18 -12.68
C GLU A 241 14.89 8.36 -13.43
N ARG A 242 14.87 7.03 -13.26
CA ARG A 242 13.82 6.19 -13.84
C ARG A 242 12.45 6.50 -13.29
N ILE A 243 12.35 6.71 -11.99
CA ILE A 243 11.09 7.10 -11.31
C ILE A 243 10.61 8.46 -11.84
N ARG A 244 11.50 9.44 -11.99
CA ARG A 244 11.16 10.75 -12.60
C ARG A 244 10.64 10.62 -14.02
N GLN A 245 11.33 9.82 -14.86
CA GLN A 245 10.91 9.59 -16.24
C GLN A 245 9.53 8.93 -16.34
N ILE A 246 9.21 8.01 -15.42
CA ILE A 246 7.86 7.43 -15.31
C ILE A 246 6.86 8.51 -14.93
N ALA A 247 7.09 9.26 -13.86
CA ALA A 247 6.18 10.31 -13.40
C ALA A 247 5.90 11.38 -14.47
N ASP A 248 6.92 11.72 -15.28
CA ASP A 248 6.82 12.67 -16.39
C ASP A 248 6.20 12.06 -17.68
N GLY A 249 5.91 10.76 -17.69
CA GLY A 249 5.40 10.05 -18.88
C GLY A 249 6.45 9.86 -20.00
N ASN A 250 7.73 10.03 -19.68
CA ASN A 250 8.83 9.91 -20.63
C ASN A 250 9.39 8.47 -20.75
N PHE A 251 8.94 7.57 -19.89
CA PHE A 251 9.30 6.16 -19.89
C PHE A 251 8.14 5.30 -19.40
N SER A 252 7.98 4.13 -20.03
CA SER A 252 7.09 3.06 -19.54
C SER A 252 7.73 1.69 -19.77
N PHE A 253 7.53 0.77 -18.83
CA PHE A 253 7.93 -0.64 -18.99
C PHE A 253 7.04 -1.38 -20.01
N THR A 254 5.87 -0.86 -20.37
CA THR A 254 5.04 -1.44 -21.43
C THR A 254 5.68 -1.33 -22.81
N ASP A 255 6.53 -0.34 -23.02
CA ASP A 255 7.17 -0.04 -24.31
C ASP A 255 8.51 -0.77 -24.48
N GLN A 256 8.95 -1.51 -23.46
CA GLN A 256 10.23 -2.22 -23.50
C GLN A 256 10.11 -3.55 -24.26
N PRO A 257 11.12 -3.91 -25.07
CA PRO A 257 11.12 -5.21 -25.73
C PRO A 257 11.20 -6.35 -24.70
N ARG A 258 10.37 -7.34 -24.90
CA ARG A 258 10.28 -8.55 -24.06
C ARG A 258 11.39 -9.53 -24.33
#